data_480054cf9c442d222f2c39240ecf057e
#
_entry.id   480054cf9c442d222f2c39240ecf057e
#
_cell.length_a   1.000
_cell.length_b   1.000
_cell.length_c   1.000
_cell.angle_alpha   90.00
_cell.angle_beta   90.00
_cell.angle_gamma   90.00
#
_symmetry.space_group_name_H-M   'P 1'
#
loop_
_entity.id
_entity.type
_entity.pdbx_description
1 polymer ?
#
loop_
_entity_poly.entity_id
_entity_poly.type
_entity_poly.pdbx_seq_one_letter_code
_entity_poly.pdbx_strand_id
1 'polypeptide(L)'
;MDGTLLNAAHEISEENINAIKYAQSKGITVVIATGRAFYEASTPMAETDLKVPYICLNGAEVRDESFNIMNTSHLNHELVERIKAILDREDVYYQVYTNRGIYTEDPTRDLDIYLDIARNAGQQGDVEKIKAGIQKRIDNGTLKIVDNYKDIEDIPGELIMKVLAFNPDLEKIERIGKELSAISSLAVSSSSRGNLEITHSDAQKGIALETIANQLHIDLQDVMALGDNLNDVSMLERVGYPVAMDNAMPEVKAIAKLITDTNEHSGVGKAIMKVLTEEK
;
A
#
# COMPACT_ATOMS: atom_id res chain seq x y z
N MET A 1 4.33 -2.53 4.09
CA MET A 1 5.34 -1.51 4.47
C MET A 1 4.96 -0.88 5.80
N ASP A 2 3.86 -0.13 5.85
CA ASP A 2 3.24 0.27 7.11
C ASP A 2 2.79 -0.98 7.87
N GLY A 3 2.92 -1.00 9.19
CA GLY A 3 2.61 -2.16 10.02
C GLY A 3 3.49 -3.40 9.80
N THR A 4 4.45 -3.35 8.88
CA THR A 4 5.36 -4.45 8.55
C THR A 4 6.81 -4.02 8.70
N LEU A 5 7.36 -3.26 7.73
CA LEU A 5 8.75 -2.83 7.71
C LEU A 5 9.00 -1.56 8.52
N LEU A 6 8.02 -0.63 8.51
CA LEU A 6 8.09 0.64 9.21
C LEU A 6 7.52 0.53 10.63
N ASN A 7 8.19 1.17 11.59
CA ASN A 7 7.70 1.38 12.95
C ASN A 7 6.67 2.55 13.01
N ALA A 8 6.15 2.85 14.19
CA ALA A 8 5.19 3.95 14.41
C ALA A 8 5.76 5.35 14.11
N ALA A 9 7.08 5.51 14.06
CA ALA A 9 7.74 6.74 13.63
C ALA A 9 7.92 6.82 12.10
N HIS A 10 7.43 5.82 11.35
CA HIS A 10 7.63 5.64 9.91
C HIS A 10 9.10 5.47 9.51
N GLU A 11 9.89 4.87 10.36
CA GLU A 11 11.31 4.59 10.16
C GLU A 11 11.56 3.09 10.01
N ILE A 12 12.65 2.72 9.31
CA ILE A 12 13.12 1.34 9.21
C ILE A 12 14.19 1.12 10.28
N SER A 13 14.01 0.14 11.15
CA SER A 13 14.98 -0.16 12.20
C SER A 13 16.31 -0.63 11.60
N GLU A 14 17.41 -0.35 12.31
CA GLU A 14 18.74 -0.79 11.91
C GLU A 14 18.83 -2.33 11.80
N GLU A 15 18.13 -3.06 12.67
CA GLU A 15 18.06 -4.51 12.60
C GLU A 15 17.41 -5.00 11.30
N ASN A 16 16.30 -4.38 10.86
CA ASN A 16 15.66 -4.67 9.60
C ASN A 16 16.59 -4.36 8.41
N ILE A 17 17.26 -3.20 8.43
CA ILE A 17 18.22 -2.80 7.38
C ILE A 17 19.34 -3.83 7.26
N ASN A 18 19.94 -4.23 8.39
CA ASN A 18 21.04 -5.19 8.43
C ASN A 18 20.63 -6.58 7.94
N ALA A 19 19.43 -7.05 8.31
CA ALA A 19 18.91 -8.32 7.84
C ALA A 19 18.63 -8.31 6.32
N ILE A 20 18.09 -7.21 5.78
CA ILE A 20 17.88 -7.04 4.33
C ILE A 20 19.24 -7.03 3.60
N LYS A 21 20.21 -6.25 4.06
CA LYS A 21 21.56 -6.24 3.48
C LYS A 21 22.21 -7.62 3.53
N TYR A 22 22.02 -8.37 4.61
CA TYR A 22 22.52 -9.74 4.73
C TYR A 22 21.85 -10.66 3.70
N ALA A 23 20.53 -10.61 3.55
CA ALA A 23 19.82 -11.38 2.52
C ALA A 23 20.34 -11.05 1.11
N GLN A 24 20.48 -9.76 0.77
CA GLN A 24 21.02 -9.32 -0.51
C GLN A 24 22.46 -9.83 -0.74
N SER A 25 23.30 -9.89 0.32
CA SER A 25 24.66 -10.44 0.25
C SER A 25 24.69 -11.95 -0.07
N LYS A 26 23.57 -12.65 0.12
CA LYS A 26 23.38 -14.05 -0.23
C LYS A 26 22.75 -14.24 -1.63
N GLY A 27 22.56 -13.16 -2.39
CA GLY A 27 21.95 -13.19 -3.71
C GLY A 27 20.41 -13.23 -3.68
N ILE A 28 19.79 -12.93 -2.53
CA ILE A 28 18.34 -12.90 -2.40
C ILE A 28 17.83 -11.52 -2.82
N THR A 29 16.89 -11.50 -3.76
CA THR A 29 16.19 -10.29 -4.15
C THR A 29 15.14 -9.92 -3.10
N VAL A 30 15.22 -8.70 -2.58
CA VAL A 30 14.24 -8.14 -1.65
C VAL A 30 13.39 -7.12 -2.37
N VAL A 31 12.07 -7.23 -2.26
CA VAL A 31 11.08 -6.36 -2.91
C VAL A 31 10.23 -5.67 -1.86
N ILE A 32 9.98 -4.37 -2.03
CA ILE A 32 9.02 -3.63 -1.19
C ILE A 32 7.64 -3.68 -1.84
N ALA A 33 6.63 -4.19 -1.10
CA ALA A 33 5.24 -4.22 -1.53
C ALA A 33 4.37 -3.34 -0.62
N THR A 34 3.67 -2.35 -1.21
CA THR A 34 2.96 -1.32 -0.44
C THR A 34 1.71 -0.79 -1.15
N GLY A 35 0.76 -0.27 -0.36
CA GLY A 35 -0.35 0.55 -0.88
C GLY A 35 0.02 2.02 -1.14
N ARG A 36 1.23 2.44 -0.70
CA ARG A 36 1.75 3.79 -0.95
C ARG A 36 2.09 3.99 -2.42
N ALA A 37 2.03 5.24 -2.87
CA ALA A 37 2.64 5.63 -4.14
C ALA A 37 4.17 5.60 -4.03
N PHE A 38 4.88 5.48 -5.16
CA PHE A 38 6.33 5.32 -5.18
C PHE A 38 7.08 6.42 -4.42
N TYR A 39 6.70 7.69 -4.60
CA TYR A 39 7.35 8.80 -3.90
C TYR A 39 7.17 8.76 -2.38
N GLU A 40 6.04 8.18 -1.88
CA GLU A 40 5.81 7.98 -0.45
C GLU A 40 6.58 6.75 0.09
N ALA A 41 6.69 5.70 -0.74
CA ALA A 41 7.37 4.46 -0.39
C ALA A 41 8.90 4.62 -0.40
N SER A 42 9.45 5.40 -1.32
CA SER A 42 10.88 5.61 -1.47
C SER A 42 11.49 6.52 -0.40
N THR A 43 10.70 7.42 0.20
CA THR A 43 11.19 8.38 1.21
C THR A 43 11.86 7.69 2.41
N PRO A 44 11.25 6.74 3.14
CA PRO A 44 11.92 6.09 4.28
C PRO A 44 13.07 5.15 3.83
N MET A 45 13.12 4.78 2.55
CA MET A 45 14.19 3.94 2.00
C MET A 45 15.43 4.76 1.62
N ALA A 46 15.29 6.06 1.36
CA ALA A 46 16.37 6.92 0.86
C ALA A 46 17.57 7.02 1.82
N GLU A 47 17.35 6.82 3.12
CA GLU A 47 18.39 6.90 4.15
C GLU A 47 19.07 5.54 4.40
N THR A 48 18.66 4.46 3.70
CA THR A 48 19.11 3.09 4.01
C THR A 48 20.20 2.54 3.10
N ASP A 49 20.52 3.20 2.01
CA ASP A 49 21.37 2.69 0.90
C ASP A 49 20.87 1.38 0.25
N LEU A 50 19.64 0.94 0.58
CA LEU A 50 19.04 -0.26 0.01
C LEU A 50 18.54 0.02 -1.40
N LYS A 51 18.95 -0.82 -2.36
CA LYS A 51 18.40 -0.83 -3.71
C LYS A 51 17.48 -2.03 -3.85
N VAL A 52 16.22 -1.76 -4.10
CA VAL A 52 15.16 -2.79 -4.15
C VAL A 52 14.13 -2.42 -5.20
N PRO A 53 13.50 -3.39 -5.88
CA PRO A 53 12.30 -3.17 -6.66
C PRO A 53 11.10 -2.79 -5.77
N TYR A 54 10.12 -2.14 -6.36
CA TYR A 54 8.90 -1.69 -5.66
C TYR A 54 7.63 -2.20 -6.35
N ILE A 55 6.72 -2.69 -5.54
CA ILE A 55 5.31 -2.89 -5.85
C ILE A 55 4.54 -1.81 -5.11
N CYS A 56 4.07 -0.78 -5.83
CA CYS A 56 3.37 0.39 -5.29
C CYS A 56 1.88 0.35 -5.60
N LEU A 57 1.09 1.15 -4.88
CA LEU A 57 -0.36 1.29 -5.09
C LEU A 57 -1.06 -0.08 -5.17
N ASN A 58 -0.73 -1.00 -4.24
CA ASN A 58 -1.22 -2.38 -4.20
C ASN A 58 -0.94 -3.21 -5.45
N GLY A 59 0.05 -2.86 -6.26
CA GLY A 59 0.38 -3.55 -7.51
C GLY A 59 0.01 -2.79 -8.77
N ALA A 60 -0.61 -1.61 -8.65
CA ALA A 60 -0.92 -0.78 -9.81
C ALA A 60 0.33 -0.21 -10.48
N GLU A 61 1.45 -0.10 -9.77
CA GLU A 61 2.74 0.30 -10.32
C GLU A 61 3.85 -0.61 -9.80
N VAL A 62 4.68 -1.12 -10.72
CA VAL A 62 5.86 -1.93 -10.41
C VAL A 62 7.10 -1.23 -10.97
N ARG A 63 8.14 -1.09 -10.14
CA ARG A 63 9.41 -0.48 -10.52
C ARG A 63 10.59 -1.39 -10.22
N ASP A 64 11.62 -1.28 -11.07
CA ASP A 64 12.91 -1.94 -10.84
C ASP A 64 13.79 -1.22 -9.80
N GLU A 65 14.95 -1.75 -9.49
CA GLU A 65 15.94 -1.17 -8.56
C GLU A 65 16.50 0.19 -9.02
N SER A 66 16.36 0.53 -10.29
CA SER A 66 16.73 1.81 -10.88
C SER A 66 15.55 2.77 -10.97
N PHE A 67 14.40 2.38 -10.39
CA PHE A 67 13.16 3.13 -10.35
C PHE A 67 12.44 3.26 -11.70
N ASN A 68 12.85 2.52 -12.73
CA ASN A 68 12.12 2.47 -14.00
C ASN A 68 10.80 1.73 -13.81
N ILE A 69 9.75 2.21 -14.45
CA ILE A 69 8.46 1.54 -14.45
C ILE A 69 8.56 0.27 -15.32
N MET A 70 8.28 -0.87 -14.70
CA MET A 70 8.25 -2.19 -15.34
C MET A 70 6.85 -2.56 -15.80
N ASN A 71 5.84 -2.22 -15.00
CA ASN A 71 4.44 -2.52 -15.28
C ASN A 71 3.52 -1.50 -14.61
N THR A 72 2.35 -1.28 -15.22
CA THR A 72 1.26 -0.48 -14.64
C THR A 72 -0.08 -1.14 -14.92
N SER A 73 -0.99 -1.07 -13.92
CA SER A 73 -2.41 -1.41 -14.06
C SER A 73 -3.22 -0.22 -13.59
N HIS A 74 -4.03 0.36 -14.48
CA HIS A 74 -4.77 1.58 -14.20
C HIS A 74 -6.27 1.39 -14.41
N LEU A 75 -7.07 2.22 -13.76
CA LEU A 75 -8.51 2.29 -13.96
C LEU A 75 -8.79 3.06 -15.25
N ASN A 76 -9.57 2.47 -16.13
CA ASN A 76 -10.04 3.18 -17.32
C ASN A 76 -11.22 4.11 -16.97
N HIS A 77 -11.59 5.00 -17.91
CA HIS A 77 -12.66 5.98 -17.72
C HIS A 77 -13.98 5.35 -17.24
N GLU A 78 -14.41 4.23 -17.82
CA GLU A 78 -15.68 3.57 -17.47
C GLU A 78 -15.67 3.12 -15.99
N LEU A 79 -14.55 2.53 -15.54
CA LEU A 79 -14.42 2.09 -14.13
C LEU A 79 -14.38 3.28 -13.18
N VAL A 80 -13.67 4.35 -13.53
CA VAL A 80 -13.62 5.59 -12.74
C VAL A 80 -15.01 6.19 -12.57
N GLU A 81 -15.78 6.34 -13.65
CA GLU A 81 -17.15 6.87 -13.58
C GLU A 81 -18.09 5.97 -12.74
N ARG A 82 -17.93 4.65 -12.81
CA ARG A 82 -18.72 3.72 -11.97
C ARG A 82 -18.38 3.85 -10.50
N ILE A 83 -17.09 3.95 -10.17
CA ILE A 83 -16.61 4.16 -8.78
C ILE A 83 -17.17 5.48 -8.26
N LYS A 84 -17.00 6.58 -9.03
CA LYS A 84 -17.52 7.90 -8.67
C LYS A 84 -19.01 7.88 -8.41
N ALA A 85 -19.81 7.31 -9.31
CA ALA A 85 -21.26 7.25 -9.17
C ALA A 85 -21.71 6.56 -7.87
N ILE A 86 -20.98 5.54 -7.41
CA ILE A 86 -21.25 4.85 -6.15
C ILE A 86 -20.85 5.71 -4.96
N LEU A 87 -19.65 6.29 -4.96
CA LEU A 87 -19.12 7.08 -3.85
C LEU A 87 -19.88 8.41 -3.68
N ASP A 88 -20.18 9.11 -4.77
CA ASP A 88 -20.90 10.38 -4.76
C ASP A 88 -22.37 10.20 -4.29
N ARG A 89 -23.05 9.13 -4.74
CA ARG A 89 -24.41 8.79 -4.28
C ARG A 89 -24.49 8.64 -2.77
N GLU A 90 -23.42 8.14 -2.15
CA GLU A 90 -23.34 7.85 -0.72
C GLU A 90 -22.67 8.97 0.08
N ASP A 91 -22.30 10.09 -0.58
CA ASP A 91 -21.52 11.18 0.03
C ASP A 91 -20.28 10.65 0.76
N VAL A 92 -19.49 9.83 0.07
CA VAL A 92 -18.23 9.30 0.59
C VAL A 92 -17.07 10.12 0.01
N TYR A 93 -16.22 10.62 0.89
CA TYR A 93 -15.02 11.32 0.48
C TYR A 93 -13.98 10.33 -0.08
N TYR A 94 -13.29 10.72 -1.13
CA TYR A 94 -12.20 9.94 -1.71
C TYR A 94 -11.11 10.82 -2.32
N GLN A 95 -9.93 10.23 -2.45
CA GLN A 95 -8.79 10.77 -3.18
C GLN A 95 -8.51 9.92 -4.41
N VAL A 96 -8.03 10.54 -5.48
CA VAL A 96 -7.61 9.87 -6.70
C VAL A 96 -6.09 9.84 -6.77
N TYR A 97 -5.52 8.65 -6.80
CA TYR A 97 -4.08 8.41 -6.93
C TYR A 97 -3.74 8.13 -8.40
N THR A 98 -2.76 8.86 -8.90
CA THR A 98 -2.28 8.71 -10.27
C THR A 98 -0.80 8.35 -10.31
N ASN A 99 -0.25 8.12 -11.50
CA ASN A 99 1.18 7.95 -11.72
C ASN A 99 2.02 9.21 -11.43
N ARG A 100 1.38 10.38 -11.16
CA ARG A 100 2.07 11.67 -10.95
C ARG A 100 1.66 12.42 -9.69
N GLY A 101 0.83 11.85 -8.84
CA GLY A 101 0.43 12.46 -7.59
C GLY A 101 -0.93 12.01 -7.08
N ILE A 102 -1.38 12.66 -6.03
CA ILE A 102 -2.69 12.45 -5.42
C ILE A 102 -3.53 13.69 -5.70
N TYR A 103 -4.79 13.46 -6.00
CA TYR A 103 -5.75 14.52 -6.28
C TYR A 103 -6.89 14.50 -5.28
N THR A 104 -7.33 15.68 -4.87
CA THR A 104 -8.50 15.89 -4.02
C THR A 104 -9.33 17.07 -4.54
N GLU A 105 -10.66 16.95 -4.46
CA GLU A 105 -11.58 18.08 -4.67
C GLU A 105 -11.76 18.91 -3.39
N ASP A 106 -11.51 18.32 -2.21
CA ASP A 106 -11.73 18.99 -0.92
C ASP A 106 -10.62 18.65 0.09
N PRO A 107 -9.57 19.47 0.18
CA PRO A 107 -8.50 19.26 1.14
C PRO A 107 -8.92 19.42 2.60
N THR A 108 -10.12 19.98 2.87
CA THR A 108 -10.61 20.12 4.26
C THR A 108 -11.11 18.79 4.77
N ARG A 109 -11.72 17.97 3.93
CA ARG A 109 -12.12 16.59 4.28
C ARG A 109 -10.90 15.68 4.54
N ASP A 110 -9.75 15.97 3.94
CA ASP A 110 -8.48 15.29 4.27
C ASP A 110 -8.15 15.45 5.76
N LEU A 111 -8.29 16.67 6.28
CA LEU A 111 -8.01 16.95 7.68
C LEU A 111 -8.89 16.12 8.61
N ASP A 112 -10.20 16.06 8.33
CA ASP A 112 -11.15 15.32 9.14
C ASP A 112 -10.79 13.82 9.18
N ILE A 113 -10.40 13.25 8.05
CA ILE A 113 -9.98 11.86 7.94
C ILE A 113 -8.72 11.57 8.76
N TYR A 114 -7.68 12.40 8.63
CA TYR A 114 -6.46 12.21 9.42
C TYR A 114 -6.70 12.37 10.92
N LEU A 115 -7.62 13.26 11.31
CA LEU A 115 -8.05 13.38 12.70
C LEU A 115 -8.78 12.12 13.19
N ASP A 116 -9.65 11.55 12.36
CA ASP A 116 -10.37 10.33 12.71
C ASP A 116 -9.43 9.12 12.76
N ILE A 117 -8.45 9.02 11.86
CA ILE A 117 -7.40 8.00 11.91
C ILE A 117 -6.60 8.12 13.22
N ALA A 118 -6.17 9.32 13.58
CA ALA A 118 -5.42 9.55 14.82
C ALA A 118 -6.26 9.20 16.06
N ARG A 119 -7.53 9.58 16.10
CA ARG A 119 -8.47 9.23 17.19
C ARG A 119 -8.66 7.73 17.32
N ASN A 120 -8.85 7.04 16.19
CA ASN A 120 -9.03 5.58 16.15
C ASN A 120 -7.76 4.82 16.58
N ALA A 121 -6.59 5.42 16.39
CA ALA A 121 -5.30 4.91 16.88
C ALA A 121 -5.06 5.23 18.37
N GLY A 122 -6.02 5.85 19.07
CA GLY A 122 -5.88 6.25 20.48
C GLY A 122 -4.91 7.42 20.69
N GLN A 123 -4.55 8.13 19.62
CA GLN A 123 -3.69 9.30 19.68
C GLN A 123 -4.56 10.57 19.71
N GLN A 124 -4.20 11.54 20.56
CA GLN A 124 -4.74 12.90 20.41
C GLN A 124 -4.08 13.49 19.15
N GLY A 125 -4.82 13.51 18.04
CA GLY A 125 -4.34 14.12 16.80
C GLY A 125 -4.01 15.59 17.03
N ASP A 126 -2.76 15.96 16.84
CA ASP A 126 -2.34 17.36 16.81
C ASP A 126 -2.83 17.97 15.50
N VAL A 127 -3.94 18.70 15.57
CA VAL A 127 -4.61 19.33 14.42
C VAL A 127 -3.64 20.21 13.62
N GLU A 128 -2.77 20.96 14.29
CA GLU A 128 -1.83 21.86 13.62
C GLU A 128 -0.72 21.08 12.91
N LYS A 129 -0.25 19.97 13.49
CA LYS A 129 0.72 19.08 12.86
C LYS A 129 0.13 18.38 11.62
N ILE A 130 -1.12 17.94 11.70
CA ILE A 130 -1.82 17.32 10.57
C ILE A 130 -2.02 18.35 9.45
N LYS A 131 -2.51 19.54 9.75
CA LYS A 131 -2.65 20.64 8.78
C LYS A 131 -1.32 20.98 8.10
N ALA A 132 -0.25 21.11 8.89
CA ALA A 132 1.08 21.37 8.35
C ALA A 132 1.55 20.23 7.43
N GLY A 133 1.24 18.98 7.74
CA GLY A 133 1.51 17.82 6.89
C GLY A 133 0.76 17.89 5.56
N ILE A 134 -0.54 18.19 5.57
CA ILE A 134 -1.37 18.37 4.37
C ILE A 134 -0.82 19.53 3.53
N GLN A 135 -0.55 20.69 4.16
CA GLN A 135 -0.01 21.85 3.46
C GLN A 135 1.34 21.53 2.80
N LYS A 136 2.23 20.82 3.50
CA LYS A 136 3.52 20.36 2.93
C LYS A 136 3.32 19.49 1.69
N ARG A 137 2.31 18.61 1.68
CA ARG A 137 1.98 17.78 0.51
C ARG A 137 1.45 18.59 -0.66
N ILE A 138 0.69 19.65 -0.39
CA ILE A 138 0.24 20.61 -1.41
C ILE A 138 1.43 21.41 -1.96
N ASP A 139 2.27 21.97 -1.09
CA ASP A 139 3.39 22.81 -1.47
C ASP A 139 4.44 22.06 -2.31
N ASN A 140 4.66 20.79 -2.04
CA ASN A 140 5.60 19.95 -2.80
C ASN A 140 4.95 19.25 -4.01
N GLY A 141 3.66 19.51 -4.29
CA GLY A 141 2.92 18.96 -5.43
C GLY A 141 2.53 17.48 -5.33
N THR A 142 2.72 16.88 -4.15
CA THR A 142 2.29 15.49 -3.89
C THR A 142 0.77 15.36 -3.83
N LEU A 143 0.11 16.34 -3.18
CA LEU A 143 -1.34 16.48 -3.14
C LEU A 143 -1.74 17.68 -4.00
N LYS A 144 -2.55 17.44 -5.01
CA LYS A 144 -3.03 18.44 -5.96
C LYS A 144 -4.52 18.66 -5.75
N ILE A 145 -4.94 19.92 -5.72
CA ILE A 145 -6.35 20.31 -5.61
C ILE A 145 -6.90 20.48 -7.03
N VAL A 146 -8.06 19.90 -7.31
CA VAL A 146 -8.81 20.06 -8.56
C VAL A 146 -10.24 20.47 -8.26
N ASP A 147 -10.86 21.19 -9.17
CA ASP A 147 -12.28 21.56 -9.05
C ASP A 147 -13.19 20.34 -9.35
N ASN A 148 -12.73 19.45 -10.22
CA ASN A 148 -13.42 18.21 -10.55
C ASN A 148 -12.42 17.11 -10.93
N TYR A 149 -12.63 15.89 -10.41
CA TYR A 149 -11.79 14.74 -10.76
C TYR A 149 -11.80 14.38 -12.25
N LYS A 150 -12.83 14.81 -13.02
CA LYS A 150 -12.85 14.66 -14.48
C LYS A 150 -11.69 15.40 -15.16
N ASP A 151 -11.23 16.50 -14.58
CA ASP A 151 -10.14 17.29 -15.12
C ASP A 151 -8.82 16.49 -15.15
N ILE A 152 -8.69 15.46 -14.31
CA ILE A 152 -7.52 14.58 -14.28
C ILE A 152 -7.39 13.78 -15.57
N GLU A 153 -8.51 13.31 -16.13
CA GLU A 153 -8.53 12.48 -17.34
C GLU A 153 -8.10 13.28 -18.59
N ASP A 154 -8.26 14.61 -18.56
CA ASP A 154 -7.84 15.50 -19.63
C ASP A 154 -6.33 15.84 -19.59
N ILE A 155 -5.61 15.44 -18.52
CA ILE A 155 -4.17 15.67 -18.39
C ILE A 155 -3.40 14.63 -19.22
N PRO A 156 -2.64 15.02 -20.26
CA PRO A 156 -1.93 14.08 -21.11
C PRO A 156 -0.95 13.17 -20.34
N GLY A 157 -1.15 11.87 -20.42
CA GLY A 157 -0.30 10.84 -19.78
C GLY A 157 -0.53 10.70 -18.28
N GLU A 158 -1.58 11.27 -17.72
CA GLU A 158 -2.05 10.98 -16.37
C GLU A 158 -2.84 9.66 -16.39
N LEU A 159 -2.50 8.75 -15.49
CA LEU A 159 -3.15 7.43 -15.36
C LEU A 159 -3.70 7.31 -13.94
N ILE A 160 -5.00 7.06 -13.83
CA ILE A 160 -5.64 6.83 -12.53
C ILE A 160 -5.34 5.40 -12.08
N MET A 161 -4.59 5.27 -10.98
CA MET A 161 -4.06 4.01 -10.48
C MET A 161 -4.90 3.44 -9.34
N LYS A 162 -5.41 4.29 -8.47
CA LYS A 162 -6.16 3.91 -7.26
C LYS A 162 -7.13 5.02 -6.88
N VAL A 163 -8.31 4.64 -6.38
CA VAL A 163 -9.20 5.51 -5.62
C VAL A 163 -9.16 5.08 -4.16
N LEU A 164 -8.91 6.03 -3.26
CA LEU A 164 -8.87 5.80 -1.82
C LEU A 164 -10.05 6.51 -1.18
N ALA A 165 -11.06 5.75 -0.75
CA ALA A 165 -12.29 6.26 -0.17
C ALA A 165 -12.30 6.12 1.35
N PHE A 166 -12.92 7.07 2.04
CA PHE A 166 -12.98 7.12 3.50
C PHE A 166 -14.38 7.46 4.00
N ASN A 167 -14.81 6.77 5.04
CA ASN A 167 -15.99 7.14 5.81
C ASN A 167 -15.88 6.60 7.23
N PRO A 168 -16.19 7.38 8.28
CA PRO A 168 -16.18 6.91 9.66
C PRO A 168 -17.30 5.90 9.97
N ASP A 169 -18.37 5.86 9.18
CA ASP A 169 -19.44 4.86 9.26
C ASP A 169 -18.96 3.55 8.63
N LEU A 170 -18.58 2.60 9.50
CA LEU A 170 -18.04 1.30 9.10
C LEU A 170 -19.07 0.44 8.38
N GLU A 171 -20.37 0.51 8.73
CA GLU A 171 -21.42 -0.25 8.05
C GLU A 171 -21.61 0.28 6.62
N LYS A 172 -21.58 1.61 6.45
CA LYS A 172 -21.62 2.24 5.13
C LYS A 172 -20.44 1.80 4.26
N ILE A 173 -19.20 1.87 4.78
CA ILE A 173 -17.98 1.48 4.06
C ILE A 173 -18.04 -0.01 3.69
N GLU A 174 -18.46 -0.88 4.57
CA GLU A 174 -18.58 -2.31 4.27
C GLU A 174 -19.60 -2.59 3.16
N ARG A 175 -20.77 -1.92 3.20
CA ARG A 175 -21.80 -2.04 2.17
C ARG A 175 -21.30 -1.57 0.80
N ILE A 176 -20.63 -0.42 0.76
CA ILE A 176 -20.04 0.15 -0.46
C ILE A 176 -18.93 -0.76 -0.99
N GLY A 177 -18.07 -1.27 -0.10
CA GLY A 177 -17.02 -2.22 -0.47
C GLY A 177 -17.57 -3.48 -1.13
N LYS A 178 -18.69 -4.04 -0.62
CA LYS A 178 -19.38 -5.17 -1.23
C LYS A 178 -19.94 -4.83 -2.62
N GLU A 179 -20.55 -3.65 -2.78
CA GLU A 179 -21.09 -3.19 -4.06
C GLU A 179 -19.96 -3.02 -5.11
N LEU A 180 -18.86 -2.37 -4.74
CA LEU A 180 -17.70 -2.19 -5.61
C LEU A 180 -17.03 -3.53 -5.96
N SER A 181 -16.92 -4.45 -4.99
CA SER A 181 -16.33 -5.79 -5.21
C SER A 181 -17.16 -6.68 -6.16
N ALA A 182 -18.44 -6.36 -6.37
CA ALA A 182 -19.26 -7.03 -7.37
C ALA A 182 -18.90 -6.66 -8.82
N ILE A 183 -18.07 -5.64 -9.02
CA ILE A 183 -17.52 -5.24 -10.32
C ILE A 183 -16.27 -6.06 -10.60
N SER A 184 -16.32 -7.04 -11.48
CA SER A 184 -15.25 -8.04 -11.70
C SER A 184 -13.89 -7.45 -12.11
N SER A 185 -13.89 -6.24 -12.67
CA SER A 185 -12.65 -5.53 -13.05
C SER A 185 -12.05 -4.67 -11.95
N LEU A 186 -12.61 -4.72 -10.74
CA LEU A 186 -12.09 -4.00 -9.57
C LEU A 186 -11.52 -4.97 -8.53
N ALA A 187 -10.43 -4.56 -7.91
CA ALA A 187 -9.94 -5.10 -6.64
C ALA A 187 -10.23 -4.07 -5.54
N VAL A 188 -10.93 -4.50 -4.50
CA VAL A 188 -11.28 -3.66 -3.36
C VAL A 188 -10.66 -4.26 -2.12
N SER A 189 -9.82 -3.50 -1.45
CA SER A 189 -9.16 -3.88 -0.21
C SER A 189 -9.24 -2.76 0.82
N SER A 190 -8.70 -2.98 2.00
CA SER A 190 -8.63 -1.99 3.07
C SER A 190 -7.25 -2.08 3.73
N SER A 191 -6.68 -0.96 4.08
CA SER A 191 -5.44 -0.84 4.86
C SER A 191 -5.67 -0.27 6.26
N SER A 192 -6.89 0.19 6.55
CA SER A 192 -7.29 0.67 7.88
C SER A 192 -8.80 0.60 8.04
N ARG A 193 -9.30 0.71 9.29
CA ARG A 193 -10.73 0.82 9.53
C ARG A 193 -11.29 2.09 8.88
N GLY A 194 -12.40 1.95 8.16
CA GLY A 194 -13.12 3.07 7.55
C GLY A 194 -12.55 3.53 6.20
N ASN A 195 -11.66 2.76 5.56
CA ASN A 195 -11.21 3.05 4.21
C ASN A 195 -11.49 1.91 3.23
N LEU A 196 -11.53 2.26 1.95
CA LEU A 196 -11.50 1.33 0.82
C LEU A 196 -10.39 1.77 -0.14
N GLU A 197 -9.55 0.83 -0.52
CA GLU A 197 -8.57 0.98 -1.59
C GLU A 197 -9.09 0.25 -2.83
N ILE A 198 -9.43 1.02 -3.86
CA ILE A 198 -10.09 0.55 -5.06
C ILE A 198 -9.09 0.67 -6.21
N THR A 199 -8.72 -0.46 -6.80
CA THR A 199 -7.77 -0.55 -7.91
C THR A 199 -8.36 -1.39 -9.03
N HIS A 200 -7.69 -1.45 -10.18
CA HIS A 200 -8.02 -2.44 -11.20
C HIS A 200 -7.81 -3.87 -10.66
N SER A 201 -8.56 -4.84 -11.11
CA SER A 201 -8.46 -6.24 -10.67
C SER A 201 -7.06 -6.85 -10.83
N ASP A 202 -6.29 -6.38 -11.80
CA ASP A 202 -4.90 -6.80 -12.04
C ASP A 202 -3.89 -6.08 -11.12
N ALA A 203 -4.33 -5.03 -10.40
CA ALA A 203 -3.51 -4.29 -9.45
C ALA A 203 -3.64 -4.89 -8.04
N GLN A 204 -3.04 -6.04 -7.84
CA GLN A 204 -2.94 -6.72 -6.55
C GLN A 204 -1.47 -7.03 -6.25
N LYS A 205 -1.07 -6.92 -4.97
CA LYS A 205 0.33 -7.20 -4.56
C LYS A 205 0.79 -8.58 -4.99
N GLY A 206 -0.09 -9.58 -4.95
CA GLY A 206 0.23 -10.94 -5.36
C GLY A 206 0.45 -11.08 -6.87
N ILE A 207 -0.36 -10.43 -7.70
CA ILE A 207 -0.19 -10.44 -9.16
C ILE A 207 1.10 -9.71 -9.56
N ALA A 208 1.37 -8.58 -8.93
CA ALA A 208 2.60 -7.83 -9.16
C ALA A 208 3.86 -8.60 -8.72
N LEU A 209 3.78 -9.31 -7.58
CA LEU A 209 4.85 -10.18 -7.10
C LEU A 209 5.12 -11.33 -8.07
N GLU A 210 4.07 -11.98 -8.58
CA GLU A 210 4.18 -13.03 -9.59
C GLU A 210 4.84 -12.51 -10.87
N THR A 211 4.51 -11.28 -11.30
CA THR A 211 5.16 -10.64 -12.45
C THR A 211 6.66 -10.47 -12.24
N ILE A 212 7.09 -9.97 -11.06
CA ILE A 212 8.52 -9.83 -10.73
C ILE A 212 9.19 -11.21 -10.64
N ALA A 213 8.58 -12.18 -9.96
CA ALA A 213 9.13 -13.52 -9.81
C ALA A 213 9.35 -14.21 -11.16
N ASN A 214 8.39 -14.10 -12.08
CA ASN A 214 8.50 -14.63 -13.43
C ASN A 214 9.65 -13.98 -14.23
N GLN A 215 9.84 -12.66 -14.11
CA GLN A 215 10.93 -11.94 -14.78
C GLN A 215 12.31 -12.34 -14.22
N LEU A 216 12.38 -12.65 -12.94
CA LEU A 216 13.59 -13.12 -12.27
C LEU A 216 13.79 -14.65 -12.36
N HIS A 217 12.85 -15.38 -12.99
CA HIS A 217 12.84 -16.84 -13.06
C HIS A 217 12.85 -17.52 -11.67
N ILE A 218 12.16 -16.93 -10.71
CA ILE A 218 12.00 -17.43 -9.34
C ILE A 218 10.63 -18.10 -9.20
N ASP A 219 10.60 -19.33 -8.66
CA ASP A 219 9.34 -19.99 -8.30
C ASP A 219 8.75 -19.29 -7.06
N LEU A 220 7.44 -19.02 -7.07
CA LEU A 220 6.76 -18.44 -5.91
C LEU A 220 6.84 -19.34 -4.66
N GLN A 221 7.08 -20.64 -4.82
CA GLN A 221 7.34 -21.54 -3.69
C GLN A 221 8.66 -21.23 -2.96
N ASP A 222 9.62 -20.58 -3.63
CA ASP A 222 10.88 -20.14 -3.05
C ASP A 222 10.84 -18.68 -2.52
N VAL A 223 9.65 -18.06 -2.56
CA VAL A 223 9.46 -16.68 -2.11
C VAL A 223 8.90 -16.65 -0.68
N MET A 224 9.50 -15.82 0.16
CA MET A 224 8.96 -15.42 1.46
C MET A 224 8.29 -14.05 1.32
N ALA A 225 7.06 -13.92 1.77
CA ALA A 225 6.35 -12.66 1.86
C ALA A 225 5.90 -12.38 3.30
N LEU A 226 6.01 -11.11 3.70
CA LEU A 226 5.60 -10.65 5.02
C LEU A 226 4.48 -9.61 4.88
N GLY A 227 3.48 -9.69 5.74
CA GLY A 227 2.35 -8.77 5.72
C GLY A 227 1.61 -8.69 7.05
N ASP A 228 0.75 -7.69 7.16
CA ASP A 228 -0.04 -7.43 8.38
C ASP A 228 -1.52 -7.15 8.10
N ASN A 229 -1.90 -6.81 6.86
CA ASN A 229 -3.24 -6.35 6.56
C ASN A 229 -3.88 -7.07 5.35
N LEU A 230 -5.17 -6.83 5.11
CA LEU A 230 -5.97 -7.53 4.10
C LEU A 230 -5.45 -7.33 2.66
N ASN A 231 -4.82 -6.19 2.37
CA ASN A 231 -4.18 -5.95 1.07
C ASN A 231 -2.91 -6.78 0.83
N ASP A 232 -2.41 -7.51 1.85
CA ASP A 232 -1.30 -8.45 1.74
C ASP A 232 -1.77 -9.89 1.43
N VAL A 233 -3.04 -10.21 1.67
CA VAL A 233 -3.59 -11.56 1.52
C VAL A 233 -3.30 -12.13 0.13
N SER A 234 -3.53 -11.34 -0.93
CA SER A 234 -3.29 -11.78 -2.31
C SER A 234 -1.85 -12.21 -2.58
N MET A 235 -0.88 -11.64 -1.85
CA MET A 235 0.54 -11.97 -1.92
C MET A 235 0.86 -13.19 -1.06
N LEU A 236 0.38 -13.21 0.18
CA LEU A 236 0.66 -14.28 1.13
C LEU A 236 0.09 -15.65 0.69
N GLU A 237 -1.06 -15.66 0.04
CA GLU A 237 -1.67 -16.89 -0.49
C GLU A 237 -0.91 -17.52 -1.67
N ARG A 238 -0.05 -16.77 -2.35
CA ARG A 238 0.68 -17.23 -3.55
C ARG A 238 2.06 -17.78 -3.27
N VAL A 239 2.67 -17.40 -2.14
CA VAL A 239 4.08 -17.71 -1.87
C VAL A 239 4.28 -18.97 -1.05
N GLY A 240 5.45 -19.59 -1.18
CA GLY A 240 5.83 -20.76 -0.41
C GLY A 240 6.04 -20.48 1.08
N TYR A 241 6.43 -19.26 1.45
CA TYR A 241 6.70 -18.85 2.84
C TYR A 241 5.90 -17.59 3.25
N PRO A 242 4.58 -17.72 3.47
CA PRO A 242 3.79 -16.61 4.02
C PRO A 242 4.09 -16.39 5.50
N VAL A 243 4.43 -15.15 5.86
CA VAL A 243 4.76 -14.72 7.22
C VAL A 243 3.81 -13.60 7.64
N ALA A 244 3.16 -13.74 8.78
CA ALA A 244 2.39 -12.66 9.40
C ALA A 244 3.22 -11.93 10.45
N MET A 245 3.07 -10.61 10.50
CA MET A 245 3.57 -9.82 11.63
C MET A 245 2.72 -10.13 12.88
N ASP A 246 3.30 -9.99 14.10
CA ASP A 246 2.50 -10.24 15.30
C ASP A 246 1.41 -9.18 15.53
N ASN A 247 1.57 -7.99 14.99
CA ASN A 247 0.51 -6.97 14.93
C ASN A 247 -0.50 -7.19 13.79
N ALA A 248 -0.38 -8.27 13.01
CA ALA A 248 -1.25 -8.53 11.85
C ALA A 248 -2.71 -8.83 12.26
N MET A 249 -3.62 -8.57 11.31
CA MET A 249 -5.02 -8.95 11.44
C MET A 249 -5.18 -10.47 11.58
N PRO A 250 -6.23 -10.94 12.31
CA PRO A 250 -6.45 -12.39 12.51
C PRO A 250 -6.52 -13.18 11.20
N GLU A 251 -7.14 -12.60 10.16
CA GLU A 251 -7.28 -13.20 8.83
C GLU A 251 -5.92 -13.41 8.17
N VAL A 252 -4.98 -12.49 8.33
CA VAL A 252 -3.61 -12.59 7.82
C VAL A 252 -2.82 -13.65 8.60
N LYS A 253 -2.97 -13.68 9.92
CA LYS A 253 -2.33 -14.71 10.77
C LYS A 253 -2.83 -16.11 10.42
N ALA A 254 -4.10 -16.25 10.02
CA ALA A 254 -4.72 -17.55 9.71
C ALA A 254 -4.12 -18.23 8.46
N ILE A 255 -3.58 -17.47 7.51
CA ILE A 255 -2.98 -17.98 6.26
C ILE A 255 -1.44 -18.09 6.33
N ALA A 256 -0.83 -17.57 7.39
CA ALA A 256 0.62 -17.56 7.55
C ALA A 256 1.17 -18.91 8.03
N LYS A 257 2.33 -19.29 7.51
CA LYS A 257 3.13 -20.42 8.03
C LYS A 257 3.94 -20.08 9.26
N LEU A 258 4.28 -18.79 9.39
CA LEU A 258 5.07 -18.27 10.50
C LEU A 258 4.46 -16.96 10.98
N ILE A 259 4.40 -16.75 12.28
CA ILE A 259 4.15 -15.44 12.89
C ILE A 259 5.50 -14.97 13.43
N THR A 260 5.95 -13.80 12.95
CA THR A 260 7.16 -13.14 13.41
C THR A 260 6.83 -12.12 14.50
N ASP A 261 7.78 -11.30 14.94
CA ASP A 261 7.54 -10.23 15.92
C ASP A 261 6.78 -9.04 15.27
N THR A 262 6.44 -8.04 16.06
CA THR A 262 5.76 -6.83 15.57
C THR A 262 6.69 -5.97 14.72
N ASN A 263 6.12 -5.02 13.98
CA ASN A 263 6.87 -4.00 13.26
C ASN A 263 7.71 -3.11 14.21
N GLU A 264 7.26 -2.90 15.46
CA GLU A 264 8.00 -2.16 16.48
C GLU A 264 9.26 -2.90 16.98
N HIS A 265 9.28 -4.22 16.84
CA HIS A 265 10.35 -5.08 17.32
C HIS A 265 11.10 -5.79 16.18
N SER A 266 11.23 -5.13 15.04
CA SER A 266 12.01 -5.60 13.89
C SER A 266 11.60 -6.99 13.37
N GLY A 267 10.29 -7.29 13.36
CA GLY A 267 9.78 -8.59 12.96
C GLY A 267 10.21 -9.03 11.56
N VAL A 268 10.40 -8.09 10.61
CA VAL A 268 10.91 -8.39 9.27
C VAL A 268 12.33 -8.96 9.34
N GLY A 269 13.22 -8.29 10.05
CA GLY A 269 14.62 -8.72 10.21
C GLY A 269 14.72 -10.09 10.89
N LYS A 270 13.91 -10.30 11.94
CA LYS A 270 13.86 -11.58 12.65
C LYS A 270 13.37 -12.71 11.75
N ALA A 271 12.35 -12.50 10.94
CA ALA A 271 11.86 -13.50 10.00
C ALA A 271 12.92 -13.84 8.93
N ILE A 272 13.57 -12.83 8.35
CA ILE A 272 14.67 -13.04 7.38
C ILE A 272 15.77 -13.87 8.01
N MET A 273 16.26 -13.49 9.18
CA MET A 273 17.35 -14.20 9.85
C MET A 273 16.97 -15.62 10.26
N LYS A 274 15.73 -15.83 10.71
CA LYS A 274 15.23 -17.16 11.05
C LYS A 274 15.29 -18.10 9.84
N VAL A 275 14.72 -17.70 8.71
CA VAL A 275 14.70 -18.54 7.48
C VAL A 275 16.12 -18.80 7.00
N LEU A 276 17.01 -17.80 6.96
CA LEU A 276 18.37 -17.96 6.45
C LEU A 276 19.31 -18.76 7.39
N THR A 277 18.94 -18.97 8.66
CA THR A 277 19.76 -19.71 9.63
C THR A 277 19.24 -21.13 9.91
N GLU A 278 17.94 -21.38 9.71
CA GLU A 278 17.32 -22.70 9.93
C GLU A 278 17.44 -23.64 8.72
N GLU A 279 17.80 -23.16 7.53
CA GLU A 279 18.05 -23.96 6.32
C GLU A 279 19.48 -24.57 6.25
N LYS A 280 20.01 -25.01 7.41
CA LYS A 280 21.28 -25.73 7.45
C LYS A 280 21.10 -27.18 7.90
#